data_2d93b4dca598a7ae66038c0276c7a4c7
#
_entry.id   2d93b4dca598a7ae66038c0276c7a4c7
#
_cell.length_a   1.000
_cell.length_b   1.000
_cell.length_c   1.000
_cell.angle_alpha   90.00
_cell.angle_beta   90.00
_cell.angle_gamma   90.00
#
_symmetry.space_group_name_H-M   'P 1'
#
loop_
_entity.id
_entity.type
_entity.pdbx_description
1 polymer ?
#
loop_
_entity_poly.entity_id
_entity_poly.type
_entity_poly.pdbx_seq_one_letter_code
_entity_poly.pdbx_strand_id
1 'polypeptide(L)'
;MPSVAAPSPTFAALTPRALLLSVLAMGAVVLLSNVLVQFPINDWLTWGAFSYPLAFLVSNLINRRFGPRAARRVAWCGFALAVLLSIWIATPRIAAASCLAFIAAQLLDITVFDRLRRGRWWRAPIVATTCSATLDTTIFWSIAFAGSALPWLSWATGDLAVKLGIGVCLLAPFRALLWRMAPTR
;
A
#
# COMPACT_ATOMS: atom_id res chain seq x y z
N MET A 1 -30.20 25.78 -17.29
CA MET A 1 -29.86 25.84 -15.85
C MET A 1 -28.36 25.60 -15.74
N PRO A 2 -27.57 26.52 -15.17
CA PRO A 2 -26.13 26.28 -14.99
C PRO A 2 -25.92 25.16 -13.96
N SER A 3 -25.16 24.12 -14.36
CA SER A 3 -24.76 23.04 -13.49
C SER A 3 -23.89 23.63 -12.36
N VAL A 4 -24.39 23.64 -11.15
CA VAL A 4 -23.61 23.98 -9.95
C VAL A 4 -22.60 22.88 -9.76
N ALA A 5 -21.34 23.14 -10.14
CA ALA A 5 -20.24 22.22 -9.90
C ALA A 5 -20.16 21.94 -8.39
N ALA A 6 -20.23 20.64 -8.02
CA ALA A 6 -20.08 20.25 -6.62
C ALA A 6 -18.75 20.78 -6.07
N PRO A 7 -18.71 21.35 -4.86
CA PRO A 7 -17.50 21.90 -4.28
C PRO A 7 -16.40 20.85 -4.24
N SER A 8 -15.20 21.22 -4.68
CA SER A 8 -14.02 20.35 -4.62
C SER A 8 -13.73 19.98 -3.17
N PRO A 9 -13.37 18.71 -2.87
CA PRO A 9 -13.07 18.32 -1.49
C PRO A 9 -11.90 19.15 -0.96
N THR A 10 -12.11 19.82 0.17
CA THR A 10 -11.05 20.52 0.89
C THR A 10 -10.18 19.51 1.61
N PHE A 11 -8.89 19.47 1.26
CA PHE A 11 -7.89 18.62 1.93
C PHE A 11 -7.12 19.42 2.97
N ALA A 12 -6.71 18.75 4.04
CA ALA A 12 -5.79 19.36 5.00
C ALA A 12 -4.41 19.60 4.35
N ALA A 13 -3.72 20.64 4.78
CA ALA A 13 -2.34 20.89 4.32
C ALA A 13 -1.41 19.80 4.87
N LEU A 14 -0.54 19.26 3.99
CA LEU A 14 0.46 18.28 4.39
C LEU A 14 1.66 19.02 5.03
N THR A 15 1.76 18.95 6.35
CA THR A 15 2.88 19.56 7.08
C THR A 15 4.18 18.79 6.84
N PRO A 16 5.37 19.43 6.94
CA PRO A 16 6.66 18.74 6.79
C PRO A 16 6.82 17.55 7.76
N ARG A 17 6.34 17.69 9.01
CA ARG A 17 6.35 16.60 10.00
C ARG A 17 5.47 15.42 9.57
N ALA A 18 4.25 15.70 9.10
CA ALA A 18 3.35 14.65 8.61
C ALA A 18 3.92 13.95 7.37
N LEU A 19 4.54 14.70 6.45
CA LEU A 19 5.23 14.13 5.30
C LEU A 19 6.37 13.20 5.74
N LEU A 20 7.25 13.68 6.60
CA LEU A 20 8.39 12.89 7.10
C LEU A 20 7.94 11.60 7.77
N LEU A 21 7.01 11.68 8.72
CA LEU A 21 6.48 10.50 9.42
C LEU A 21 5.83 9.51 8.45
N SER A 22 5.09 10.00 7.46
CA SER A 22 4.45 9.15 6.46
C SER A 22 5.45 8.46 5.53
N VAL A 23 6.50 9.17 5.13
CA VAL A 23 7.58 8.61 4.29
C VAL A 23 8.38 7.55 5.08
N LEU A 24 8.71 7.84 6.35
CA LEU A 24 9.41 6.88 7.21
C LEU A 24 8.55 5.64 7.46
N ALA A 25 7.26 5.80 7.75
CA ALA A 25 6.34 4.68 7.94
C ALA A 25 6.24 3.83 6.66
N MET A 26 6.07 4.45 5.50
CA MET A 26 6.01 3.76 4.21
C MET A 26 7.31 3.02 3.92
N GLY A 27 8.46 3.69 4.06
CA GLY A 27 9.78 3.09 3.85
C GLY A 27 10.05 1.92 4.79
N ALA A 28 9.72 2.06 6.07
CA ALA A 28 9.88 1.00 7.06
C ALA A 28 9.03 -0.24 6.74
N VAL A 29 7.78 -0.05 6.34
CA VAL A 29 6.88 -1.15 5.95
C VAL A 29 7.43 -1.89 4.74
N VAL A 30 7.85 -1.17 3.69
CA VAL A 30 8.37 -1.81 2.47
C VAL A 30 9.69 -2.53 2.74
N LEU A 31 10.59 -1.91 3.50
CA LEU A 31 11.85 -2.54 3.89
C LEU A 31 11.64 -3.82 4.70
N LEU A 32 10.78 -3.74 5.72
CA LEU A 32 10.43 -4.89 6.55
C LEU A 32 9.82 -6.02 5.71
N SER A 33 8.92 -5.70 4.78
CA SER A 33 8.31 -6.68 3.88
C SER A 33 9.33 -7.35 2.96
N ASN A 34 10.30 -6.60 2.43
CA ASN A 34 11.37 -7.14 1.58
C ASN A 34 12.31 -8.08 2.33
N VAL A 35 12.52 -7.84 3.62
CA VAL A 35 13.25 -8.78 4.47
C VAL A 35 12.39 -10.01 4.75
N LEU A 36 11.17 -9.80 5.23
CA LEU A 36 10.29 -10.86 5.70
C LEU A 36 9.81 -11.80 4.60
N VAL A 37 9.70 -11.36 3.35
CA VAL A 37 9.31 -12.21 2.22
C VAL A 37 10.34 -13.31 1.92
N GLN A 38 11.58 -13.15 2.37
CA GLN A 38 12.65 -14.15 2.20
C GLN A 38 12.56 -15.30 3.21
N PHE A 39 11.69 -15.18 4.21
CA PHE A 39 11.47 -16.19 5.25
C PHE A 39 10.12 -16.87 5.06
N PRO A 40 10.07 -18.07 4.44
CA PRO A 40 8.84 -18.84 4.33
C PRO A 40 8.39 -19.37 5.70
N ILE A 41 7.09 -19.38 5.93
CA ILE A 41 6.45 -20.02 7.09
C ILE A 41 6.13 -21.47 6.73
N ASN A 42 5.63 -21.67 5.52
CA ASN A 42 5.24 -22.97 4.94
C ASN A 42 5.17 -22.86 3.42
N ASP A 43 4.68 -23.90 2.75
CA ASP A 43 4.54 -23.96 1.28
C ASP A 43 3.52 -22.96 0.69
N TRP A 44 2.81 -22.19 1.53
CA TRP A 44 1.77 -21.26 1.12
C TRP A 44 2.03 -19.81 1.54
N LEU A 45 2.91 -19.58 2.52
CA LEU A 45 3.05 -18.27 3.14
C LEU A 45 4.49 -17.91 3.45
N THR A 46 4.78 -16.63 3.28
CA THR A 46 5.98 -15.98 3.82
C THR A 46 5.58 -14.93 4.86
N TRP A 47 6.51 -14.57 5.76
CA TRP A 47 6.26 -13.51 6.75
C TRP A 47 5.98 -12.15 6.13
N GLY A 48 6.43 -11.90 4.90
CA GLY A 48 6.18 -10.66 4.15
C GLY A 48 4.70 -10.38 3.90
N ALA A 49 3.87 -11.43 3.76
CA ALA A 49 2.43 -11.28 3.52
C ALA A 49 1.70 -10.48 4.61
N PHE A 50 2.19 -10.53 5.85
CA PHE A 50 1.56 -9.85 6.99
C PHE A 50 1.92 -8.38 7.13
N SER A 51 3.10 -7.98 6.69
CA SER A 51 3.59 -6.60 6.84
C SER A 51 3.16 -5.68 5.69
N TYR A 52 3.15 -6.18 4.48
CA TYR A 52 2.91 -5.37 3.28
C TYR A 52 1.55 -4.64 3.22
N PRO A 53 0.42 -5.20 3.69
CA PRO A 53 -0.86 -4.50 3.71
C PRO A 53 -0.86 -3.18 4.51
N LEU A 54 0.08 -3.00 5.44
CA LEU A 54 0.23 -1.73 6.16
C LEU A 54 0.62 -0.57 5.23
N ALA A 55 1.29 -0.84 4.11
CA ALA A 55 1.59 0.19 3.12
C ALA A 55 0.30 0.78 2.50
N PHE A 56 -0.69 -0.07 2.21
CA PHE A 56 -2.00 0.40 1.73
C PHE A 56 -2.74 1.19 2.80
N LEU A 57 -2.67 0.78 4.08
CA LEU A 57 -3.27 1.55 5.16
C LEU A 57 -2.67 2.96 5.24
N VAL A 58 -1.33 3.09 5.21
CA VAL A 58 -0.64 4.39 5.21
C VAL A 58 -1.10 5.22 4.02
N SER A 59 -1.09 4.66 2.82
CA SER A 59 -1.51 5.32 1.59
C SER A 59 -2.97 5.81 1.67
N ASN A 60 -3.88 4.95 2.12
CA ASN A 60 -5.31 5.24 2.24
C ASN A 60 -5.59 6.36 3.26
N LEU A 61 -4.89 6.36 4.41
CA LEU A 61 -5.00 7.42 5.41
C LEU A 61 -4.52 8.77 4.86
N ILE A 62 -3.36 8.79 4.20
CA ILE A 62 -2.82 10.00 3.58
C ILE A 62 -3.74 10.51 2.47
N ASN A 63 -4.20 9.61 1.60
CA ASN A 63 -5.13 9.96 0.52
C ASN A 63 -6.43 10.53 1.06
N ARG A 64 -6.98 9.93 2.11
CA ARG A 64 -8.22 10.43 2.72
C ARG A 64 -8.06 11.81 3.35
N ARG A 65 -6.96 12.06 4.07
CA ARG A 65 -6.70 13.28 4.83
C ARG A 65 -6.16 14.42 3.98
N PHE A 66 -5.14 14.12 3.17
CA PHE A 66 -4.33 15.12 2.47
C PHE A 66 -4.52 15.08 0.95
N GLY A 67 -5.31 14.13 0.45
CA GLY A 67 -5.63 13.97 -0.97
C GLY A 67 -4.64 13.13 -1.77
N PRO A 68 -4.99 12.84 -3.04
CA PRO A 68 -4.22 11.92 -3.88
C PRO A 68 -2.83 12.45 -4.26
N ARG A 69 -2.66 13.78 -4.36
CA ARG A 69 -1.34 14.39 -4.64
C ARG A 69 -0.36 14.14 -3.49
N ALA A 70 -0.83 14.30 -2.24
CA ALA A 70 -0.02 14.00 -1.05
C ALA A 70 0.31 12.52 -0.94
N ALA A 71 -0.66 11.63 -1.17
CA ALA A 71 -0.46 10.19 -1.16
C ALA A 71 0.58 9.74 -2.20
N ARG A 72 0.52 10.26 -3.43
CA ARG A 72 1.53 9.97 -4.47
C ARG A 72 2.91 10.47 -4.07
N ARG A 73 3.02 11.66 -3.47
CA ARG A 73 4.30 12.19 -2.98
C ARG A 73 4.91 11.28 -1.91
N VAL A 74 4.11 10.84 -0.94
CA VAL A 74 4.56 9.90 0.10
C VAL A 74 4.96 8.56 -0.52
N ALA A 75 4.18 8.02 -1.46
CA ALA A 75 4.50 6.77 -2.14
C ALA A 75 5.85 6.85 -2.88
N TRP A 76 6.09 7.91 -3.64
CA TRP A 76 7.37 8.10 -4.34
C TRP A 76 8.56 8.30 -3.40
N CYS A 77 8.41 9.12 -2.36
CA CYS A 77 9.47 9.33 -1.38
C CYS A 77 9.76 8.06 -0.56
N GLY A 78 8.70 7.35 -0.13
CA GLY A 78 8.84 6.08 0.57
C GLY A 78 9.45 4.99 -0.31
N PHE A 79 9.08 4.96 -1.59
CA PHE A 79 9.69 4.10 -2.60
C PHE A 79 11.20 4.37 -2.75
N ALA A 80 11.59 5.62 -2.95
CA ALA A 80 13.01 5.98 -3.08
C ALA A 80 13.81 5.56 -1.84
N LEU A 81 13.28 5.80 -0.64
CA LEU A 81 13.89 5.35 0.60
C LEU A 81 13.99 3.83 0.66
N ALA A 82 12.93 3.11 0.32
CA ALA A 82 12.92 1.65 0.33
C ALA A 82 13.90 1.05 -0.68
N VAL A 83 14.03 1.64 -1.87
CA VAL A 83 15.03 1.21 -2.89
C VAL A 83 16.44 1.35 -2.34
N LEU A 84 16.77 2.53 -1.79
CA LEU A 84 18.10 2.79 -1.24
C LEU A 84 18.48 1.78 -0.15
N LEU A 85 17.53 1.45 0.71
CA LEU A 85 17.77 0.48 1.80
C LEU A 85 17.77 -0.97 1.30
N SER A 86 16.96 -1.31 0.31
CA SER A 86 16.83 -2.67 -0.22
C SER A 86 18.06 -3.14 -1.00
N ILE A 87 18.85 -2.23 -1.59
CA ILE A 87 20.10 -2.55 -2.30
C ILE A 87 21.06 -3.34 -1.40
N TRP A 88 21.04 -3.09 -0.09
CA TRP A 88 21.93 -3.72 0.88
C TRP A 88 21.38 -5.02 1.50
N ILE A 89 20.08 -5.28 1.39
CA ILE A 89 19.38 -6.29 2.20
C ILE A 89 18.71 -7.37 1.34
N ALA A 90 18.25 -7.02 0.14
CA ALA A 90 17.52 -7.93 -0.75
C ALA A 90 18.39 -8.37 -1.94
N THR A 91 18.07 -9.54 -2.51
CA THR A 91 18.68 -9.92 -3.80
C THR A 91 18.23 -8.94 -4.90
N PRO A 92 19.07 -8.65 -5.91
CA PRO A 92 18.73 -7.69 -6.97
C PRO A 92 17.40 -8.01 -7.67
N ARG A 93 17.08 -9.29 -7.85
CA ARG A 93 15.83 -9.74 -8.48
C ARG A 93 14.62 -9.44 -7.61
N ILE A 94 14.70 -9.72 -6.30
CA ILE A 94 13.62 -9.40 -5.33
C ILE A 94 13.46 -7.88 -5.21
N ALA A 95 14.56 -7.14 -5.14
CA ALA A 95 14.51 -5.68 -5.09
C ALA A 95 13.82 -5.09 -6.33
N ALA A 96 14.18 -5.52 -7.54
CA ALA A 96 13.56 -5.06 -8.77
C ALA A 96 12.06 -5.42 -8.85
N ALA A 97 11.70 -6.66 -8.49
CA ALA A 97 10.32 -7.12 -8.43
C ALA A 97 9.49 -6.28 -7.46
N SER A 98 10.02 -6.06 -6.24
CA SER A 98 9.38 -5.25 -5.21
C SER A 98 9.20 -3.80 -5.64
N CYS A 99 10.21 -3.22 -6.30
CA CYS A 99 10.14 -1.85 -6.81
C CYS A 99 9.00 -1.67 -7.82
N LEU A 100 8.92 -2.55 -8.81
CA LEU A 100 7.90 -2.49 -9.86
C LEU A 100 6.51 -2.77 -9.29
N ALA A 101 6.36 -3.81 -8.49
CA ALA A 101 5.10 -4.17 -7.87
C ALA A 101 4.59 -3.05 -6.96
N PHE A 102 5.45 -2.54 -6.06
CA PHE A 102 5.10 -1.49 -5.12
C PHE A 102 4.59 -0.24 -5.82
N ILE A 103 5.35 0.32 -6.77
CA ILE A 103 4.94 1.58 -7.39
C ILE A 103 3.67 1.44 -8.21
N ALA A 104 3.53 0.34 -8.97
CA ALA A 104 2.33 0.06 -9.75
C ALA A 104 1.10 -0.09 -8.85
N ALA A 105 1.21 -0.89 -7.79
CA ALA A 105 0.13 -1.13 -6.85
C ALA A 105 -0.25 0.14 -6.06
N GLN A 106 0.72 0.91 -5.58
CA GLN A 106 0.45 2.15 -4.83
C GLN A 106 -0.24 3.21 -5.69
N LEU A 107 0.18 3.37 -6.94
CA LEU A 107 -0.46 4.33 -7.85
C LEU A 107 -1.89 3.88 -8.20
N LEU A 108 -2.12 2.58 -8.36
CA LEU A 108 -3.45 2.01 -8.56
C LEU A 108 -4.33 2.24 -7.32
N ASP A 109 -3.82 1.89 -6.12
CA ASP A 109 -4.52 2.09 -4.84
C ASP A 109 -4.99 3.53 -4.67
N ILE A 110 -4.08 4.49 -4.82
CA ILE A 110 -4.38 5.92 -4.70
C ILE A 110 -5.45 6.35 -5.71
N THR A 111 -5.37 5.86 -6.94
CA THR A 111 -6.28 6.23 -8.02
C THR A 111 -7.68 5.65 -7.80
N VAL A 112 -7.78 4.37 -7.46
CA VAL A 112 -9.06 3.69 -7.20
C VAL A 112 -9.70 4.27 -5.93
N PHE A 113 -8.91 4.47 -4.88
CA PHE A 113 -9.39 5.09 -3.64
C PHE A 113 -9.98 6.49 -3.91
N ASP A 114 -9.27 7.32 -4.66
CA ASP A 114 -9.73 8.69 -4.94
C ASP A 114 -11.03 8.73 -5.73
N ARG A 115 -11.20 7.84 -6.71
CA ARG A 115 -12.46 7.70 -7.47
C ARG A 115 -13.64 7.27 -6.59
N LEU A 116 -13.40 6.43 -5.58
CA LEU A 116 -14.44 5.87 -4.73
C LEU A 116 -14.64 6.62 -3.40
N ARG A 117 -13.81 7.58 -3.08
CA ARG A 117 -13.77 8.28 -1.78
C ARG A 117 -15.04 8.99 -1.36
N ARG A 118 -15.90 9.36 -2.32
CA ARG A 118 -17.21 10.03 -2.07
C ARG A 118 -18.31 9.07 -1.65
N GLY A 119 -18.09 7.75 -1.79
CA GLY A 119 -19.02 6.72 -1.40
C GLY A 119 -18.99 6.39 0.10
N ARG A 120 -19.51 5.20 0.43
CA ARG A 120 -19.44 4.66 1.81
C ARG A 120 -17.98 4.57 2.25
N TRP A 121 -17.71 4.92 3.52
CA TRP A 121 -16.35 5.05 4.08
C TRP A 121 -15.45 3.81 3.89
N TRP A 122 -16.02 2.61 3.91
CA TRP A 122 -15.31 1.33 3.77
C TRP A 122 -15.07 0.91 2.30
N ARG A 123 -15.89 1.43 1.37
CA ARG A 123 -15.87 1.01 -0.03
C ARG A 123 -14.54 1.39 -0.72
N ALA A 124 -14.09 2.60 -0.49
CA ALA A 124 -12.85 3.08 -1.09
C ALA A 124 -11.64 2.25 -0.65
N PRO A 125 -11.35 2.05 0.66
CA PRO A 125 -10.19 1.27 1.08
C PRO A 125 -10.29 -0.20 0.66
N ILE A 126 -11.45 -0.86 0.76
CA ILE A 126 -11.56 -2.27 0.37
C ILE A 126 -11.29 -2.46 -1.12
N VAL A 127 -11.99 -1.73 -1.99
CA VAL A 127 -11.85 -1.92 -3.44
C VAL A 127 -10.44 -1.53 -3.90
N ALA A 128 -9.91 -0.41 -3.40
CA ALA A 128 -8.56 0.00 -3.73
C ALA A 128 -7.53 -1.07 -3.32
N THR A 129 -7.56 -1.49 -2.05
CA THR A 129 -6.63 -2.51 -1.54
C THR A 129 -6.78 -3.84 -2.28
N THR A 130 -8.00 -4.30 -2.60
CA THR A 130 -8.21 -5.54 -3.35
C THR A 130 -7.57 -5.48 -4.74
N CYS A 131 -7.86 -4.42 -5.52
CA CYS A 131 -7.28 -4.25 -6.84
C CYS A 131 -5.75 -4.16 -6.79
N SER A 132 -5.24 -3.40 -5.83
CA SER A 132 -3.81 -3.13 -5.71
C SER A 132 -3.03 -4.31 -5.16
N ALA A 133 -3.57 -5.04 -4.19
CA ALA A 133 -2.96 -6.27 -3.69
C ALA A 133 -2.88 -7.35 -4.77
N THR A 134 -3.93 -7.48 -5.60
CA THR A 134 -3.91 -8.42 -6.73
C THR A 134 -2.83 -8.05 -7.75
N LEU A 135 -2.73 -6.77 -8.11
CA LEU A 135 -1.70 -6.29 -9.04
C LEU A 135 -0.30 -6.49 -8.46
N ASP A 136 -0.10 -6.09 -7.20
CA ASP A 136 1.17 -6.24 -6.48
C ASP A 136 1.64 -7.70 -6.45
N THR A 137 0.78 -8.59 -5.98
CA THR A 137 1.09 -10.03 -5.89
C THR A 137 1.43 -10.61 -7.26
N THR A 138 0.65 -10.28 -8.30
CA THR A 138 0.91 -10.76 -9.65
C THR A 138 2.27 -10.30 -10.17
N ILE A 139 2.57 -9.01 -10.07
CA ILE A 139 3.86 -8.45 -10.55
C ILE A 139 5.03 -9.01 -9.72
N PHE A 140 4.92 -8.93 -8.39
CA PHE A 140 6.01 -9.33 -7.50
C PHE A 140 6.39 -10.79 -7.69
N TRP A 141 5.46 -11.71 -7.52
CA TRP A 141 5.75 -13.14 -7.56
C TRP A 141 6.18 -13.61 -8.95
N SER A 142 5.61 -13.06 -10.01
CA SER A 142 6.02 -13.38 -11.37
C SER A 142 7.45 -12.94 -11.66
N ILE A 143 7.85 -11.73 -11.23
CA ILE A 143 9.20 -11.24 -11.51
C ILE A 143 10.23 -11.88 -10.56
N ALA A 144 9.91 -11.95 -9.27
CA ALA A 144 10.85 -12.44 -8.27
C ALA A 144 11.15 -13.93 -8.40
N PHE A 145 10.13 -14.75 -8.71
CA PHE A 145 10.22 -16.20 -8.54
C PHE A 145 9.84 -17.03 -9.77
N ALA A 146 9.27 -16.47 -10.85
CA ALA A 146 8.99 -17.25 -12.05
C ALA A 146 10.26 -17.90 -12.60
N GLY A 147 10.16 -19.19 -12.95
CA GLY A 147 11.28 -19.99 -13.41
C GLY A 147 12.20 -20.52 -12.29
N SER A 148 11.89 -20.28 -11.01
CA SER A 148 12.57 -20.95 -9.90
C SER A 148 11.92 -22.29 -9.60
N ALA A 149 12.66 -23.18 -8.92
CA ALA A 149 12.14 -24.47 -8.44
C ALA A 149 11.24 -24.33 -7.19
N LEU A 150 10.99 -23.11 -6.71
CA LEU A 150 10.22 -22.84 -5.52
C LEU A 150 8.70 -22.88 -5.82
N PRO A 151 7.84 -23.19 -4.85
CA PRO A 151 6.40 -23.25 -5.01
C PRO A 151 5.78 -21.83 -5.02
N TRP A 152 6.28 -20.95 -5.89
CA TRP A 152 5.93 -19.54 -5.90
C TRP A 152 4.46 -19.24 -6.21
N LEU A 153 3.76 -20.12 -6.93
CA LEU A 153 2.33 -19.94 -7.21
C LEU A 153 1.50 -20.15 -5.94
N SER A 154 1.82 -21.15 -5.12
CA SER A 154 1.14 -21.35 -3.84
C SER A 154 1.45 -20.21 -2.88
N TRP A 155 2.69 -19.73 -2.82
CA TRP A 155 3.04 -18.54 -2.05
C TRP A 155 2.29 -17.28 -2.53
N ALA A 156 2.18 -17.08 -3.84
CA ALA A 156 1.42 -15.96 -4.40
C ALA A 156 -0.07 -16.00 -4.01
N THR A 157 -0.69 -17.17 -4.08
CA THR A 157 -2.11 -17.31 -3.67
C THR A 157 -2.31 -17.14 -2.18
N GLY A 158 -1.42 -17.68 -1.36
CA GLY A 158 -1.42 -17.50 0.09
C GLY A 158 -1.19 -16.04 0.49
N ASP A 159 -0.19 -15.39 -0.12
CA ASP A 159 0.10 -13.97 0.06
C ASP A 159 -1.13 -13.09 -0.25
N LEU A 160 -1.78 -13.33 -1.40
CA LEU A 160 -2.98 -12.59 -1.78
C LEU A 160 -4.12 -12.80 -0.76
N ALA A 161 -4.39 -14.04 -0.37
CA ALA A 161 -5.44 -14.35 0.60
C ALA A 161 -5.21 -13.62 1.94
N VAL A 162 -3.96 -13.64 2.45
CA VAL A 162 -3.59 -12.93 3.68
C VAL A 162 -3.71 -11.42 3.52
N LYS A 163 -3.21 -10.86 2.41
CA LYS A 163 -3.33 -9.41 2.12
C LYS A 163 -4.79 -8.95 2.11
N LEU A 164 -5.68 -9.71 1.50
CA LEU A 164 -7.12 -9.41 1.47
C LEU A 164 -7.74 -9.52 2.86
N GLY A 165 -7.44 -10.57 3.62
CA GLY A 165 -7.90 -10.75 4.99
C GLY A 165 -7.45 -9.61 5.91
N ILE A 166 -6.17 -9.27 5.88
CA ILE A 166 -5.62 -8.14 6.63
C ILE A 166 -6.23 -6.82 6.16
N GLY A 167 -6.43 -6.63 4.85
CA GLY A 167 -7.08 -5.45 4.29
C GLY A 167 -8.47 -5.20 4.90
N VAL A 168 -9.25 -6.25 5.12
CA VAL A 168 -10.53 -6.17 5.83
C VAL A 168 -10.33 -5.82 7.31
N CYS A 169 -9.39 -6.46 8.00
CA CYS A 169 -9.08 -6.17 9.40
C CYS A 169 -8.61 -4.72 9.60
N LEU A 170 -7.85 -4.17 8.65
CA LEU A 170 -7.33 -2.81 8.69
C LEU A 170 -8.40 -1.73 8.51
N LEU A 171 -9.63 -2.08 8.16
CA LEU A 171 -10.76 -1.13 8.18
C LEU A 171 -11.04 -0.58 9.59
N ALA A 172 -10.85 -1.39 10.62
CA ALA A 172 -11.07 -0.94 12.00
C ALA A 172 -10.08 0.18 12.40
N PRO A 173 -8.75 -0.01 12.33
CA PRO A 173 -7.81 1.06 12.61
C PRO A 173 -7.93 2.24 11.62
N PHE A 174 -8.23 1.99 10.34
CA PHE A 174 -8.49 3.05 9.37
C PHE A 174 -9.62 3.98 9.85
N ARG A 175 -10.77 3.42 10.25
CA ARG A 175 -11.90 4.20 10.76
C ARG A 175 -11.58 4.93 12.05
N ALA A 176 -10.92 4.26 13.01
CA ALA A 176 -10.53 4.86 14.28
C ALA A 176 -9.58 6.05 14.10
N LEU A 177 -8.59 5.93 13.21
CA LEU A 177 -7.66 7.00 12.89
C LEU A 177 -8.34 8.16 12.16
N LEU A 178 -9.28 7.88 11.27
CA LEU A 178 -10.06 8.95 10.61
C LEU A 178 -10.83 9.80 11.61
N TRP A 179 -11.43 9.20 12.63
CA TRP A 179 -12.17 9.97 13.66
C TRP A 179 -11.26 10.87 14.47
N ARG A 180 -10.05 10.39 14.81
CA ARG A 180 -9.03 11.22 15.49
C ARG A 180 -8.45 12.33 14.60
N MET A 181 -8.48 12.13 13.29
CA MET A 181 -7.97 13.09 12.30
C MET A 181 -9.04 14.05 11.78
N ALA A 182 -10.33 13.87 12.16
CA ALA A 182 -11.37 14.83 11.85
C ALA A 182 -11.05 16.17 12.55
N PRO A 183 -11.19 17.33 11.87
CA PRO A 183 -11.07 18.61 12.56
C PRO A 183 -12.12 18.65 13.66
N THR A 184 -11.71 18.96 14.89
CA THR A 184 -12.61 19.33 15.97
C THR A 184 -13.41 20.52 15.46
N ARG A 185 -14.74 20.36 15.38
CA ARG A 185 -15.68 21.42 15.03
C ARG A 185 -15.66 22.52 16.07
#